data_e230250ed70ecd60c0e062023fe1e079
#
_entry.id   e230250ed70ecd60c0e062023fe1e079
#
_cell.length_a   1.000
_cell.length_b   1.000
_cell.length_c   1.000
_cell.angle_alpha   90.00
_cell.angle_beta   90.00
_cell.angle_gamma   90.00
#
_symmetry.space_group_name_H-M   'P 1'
#
loop_
_entity.id
_entity.type
_entity.pdbx_description
1 polymer ?
#
loop_
_entity_poly.entity_id
_entity_poly.type
_entity_poly.pdbx_seq_one_letter_code
_entity_poly.pdbx_strand_id
1 'polypeptide(L)'
;KLIEETYQPFQYYLHEEPFQQARTYLQVVRGLSDQTINTFGRQGLLAQATYQSEPVLVLKSYDHNGTLQAASLQGLVKNEEKHDRGYLKKIMKGSHGYVGISFDIGNPKRLIFCESVIDMMSYYQLYQKQLSDVRLISMEGLKLSVIAYQTLRLAAEEQGKLAFLDTVNPSRLSHYLQAIQETTTFFQTHSNALTLAVDNDEAGREFCQKLSDKGLPLSQDLPPLQGLETKLDWNDIVKRQKELSLRDLIQSAQTKVIRDHPPPKREHTFEL
;
A
#
# COMPACT_ATOMS: atom_id res chain seq x y z
N LYS A 1 0.05 15.82 37.14
CA LYS A 1 1.14 14.88 36.83
C LYS A 1 0.81 14.29 35.50
N LEU A 2 1.40 14.77 34.42
CA LEU A 2 1.46 14.10 33.13
C LEU A 2 2.25 12.82 33.36
N ILE A 3 1.59 11.66 33.23
CA ILE A 3 2.27 10.40 33.12
C ILE A 3 2.98 10.46 31.77
N GLU A 4 4.29 10.63 31.77
CA GLU A 4 5.11 10.32 30.61
C GLU A 4 4.85 8.85 30.34
N GLU A 5 4.08 8.56 29.28
CA GLU A 5 4.00 7.19 28.75
C GLU A 5 5.43 6.82 28.35
N THR A 6 6.04 5.99 29.18
CA THR A 6 7.37 5.44 28.90
C THR A 6 7.27 4.68 27.57
N TYR A 7 7.89 5.24 26.54
CA TYR A 7 8.01 4.60 25.23
C TYR A 7 8.62 3.21 25.43
N GLN A 8 7.83 2.17 25.12
CA GLN A 8 8.29 0.79 25.16
C GLN A 8 8.66 0.40 23.73
N PRO A 9 9.87 -0.11 23.49
CA PRO A 9 10.26 -0.60 22.17
C PRO A 9 9.29 -1.68 21.68
N PHE A 10 8.95 -1.66 20.40
CA PHE A 10 8.15 -2.71 19.80
C PHE A 10 8.88 -4.05 19.86
N GLN A 11 8.21 -5.08 20.33
CA GLN A 11 8.75 -6.43 20.41
C GLN A 11 8.10 -7.34 19.37
N TYR A 12 8.87 -7.75 18.38
CA TYR A 12 8.46 -8.74 17.39
C TYR A 12 8.75 -10.15 17.93
N TYR A 13 7.71 -10.96 18.05
CA TYR A 13 7.79 -12.28 18.68
C TYR A 13 7.36 -13.45 17.78
N LEU A 14 7.00 -13.18 16.50
CA LEU A 14 6.60 -14.24 15.59
C LEU A 14 7.82 -14.94 15.00
N HIS A 15 7.73 -16.27 14.89
CA HIS A 15 8.70 -17.05 14.14
C HIS A 15 8.37 -16.96 12.64
N GLU A 16 9.34 -16.51 11.85
CA GLU A 16 9.15 -16.40 10.40
C GLU A 16 9.34 -17.75 9.72
N GLU A 17 8.49 -18.01 8.76
CA GLU A 17 8.40 -19.24 7.99
C GLU A 17 8.77 -18.99 6.52
N PRO A 18 9.00 -20.04 5.70
CA PRO A 18 9.19 -19.91 4.25
C PRO A 18 8.03 -19.17 3.59
N PHE A 19 8.32 -18.18 2.76
CA PHE A 19 7.38 -17.22 2.17
C PHE A 19 6.50 -17.81 1.03
N GLN A 20 6.20 -19.11 1.07
CA GLN A 20 5.52 -19.78 -0.03
C GLN A 20 4.01 -19.49 -0.08
N GLN A 21 3.32 -19.63 1.05
CA GLN A 21 1.86 -19.41 1.10
C GLN A 21 1.52 -17.93 0.91
N ALA A 22 2.30 -17.03 1.54
CA ALA A 22 2.15 -15.61 1.36
C ALA A 22 2.37 -15.18 -0.10
N ARG A 23 3.37 -15.75 -0.78
CA ARG A 23 3.60 -15.51 -2.20
C ARG A 23 2.41 -15.95 -3.04
N THR A 24 1.91 -17.16 -2.83
CA THR A 24 0.73 -17.69 -3.54
C THR A 24 -0.48 -16.78 -3.32
N TYR A 25 -0.73 -16.35 -2.08
CA TYR A 25 -1.82 -15.41 -1.77
C TYR A 25 -1.67 -14.09 -2.54
N LEU A 26 -0.49 -13.48 -2.51
CA LEU A 26 -0.23 -12.22 -3.19
C LEU A 26 -0.39 -12.34 -4.72
N GLN A 27 0.03 -13.46 -5.31
CA GLN A 27 -0.08 -13.71 -6.74
C GLN A 27 -1.50 -14.06 -7.18
N VAL A 28 -2.15 -14.99 -6.48
CA VAL A 28 -3.42 -15.57 -6.92
C VAL A 28 -4.59 -14.71 -6.44
N VAL A 29 -4.61 -14.34 -5.16
CA VAL A 29 -5.75 -13.61 -4.56
C VAL A 29 -5.63 -12.11 -4.83
N ARG A 30 -4.39 -11.57 -4.82
CA ARG A 30 -4.14 -10.14 -4.97
C ARG A 30 -3.67 -9.72 -6.37
N GLY A 31 -3.37 -10.68 -7.26
CA GLY A 31 -2.97 -10.39 -8.62
C GLY A 31 -1.58 -9.76 -8.80
N LEU A 32 -0.79 -9.71 -7.73
CA LEU A 32 0.53 -9.09 -7.75
C LEU A 32 1.55 -9.95 -8.50
N SER A 33 2.44 -9.29 -9.24
CA SER A 33 3.52 -9.95 -9.99
C SER A 33 4.66 -10.38 -9.08
N ASP A 34 5.41 -11.39 -9.50
CA ASP A 34 6.63 -11.79 -8.79
C ASP A 34 7.63 -10.66 -8.67
N GLN A 35 7.76 -9.82 -9.69
CA GLN A 35 8.63 -8.64 -9.64
C GLN A 35 8.25 -7.71 -8.49
N THR A 36 6.97 -7.37 -8.37
CA THR A 36 6.46 -6.52 -7.27
C THR A 36 6.72 -7.17 -5.91
N ILE A 37 6.33 -8.44 -5.75
CA ILE A 37 6.50 -9.18 -4.48
C ILE A 37 7.99 -9.23 -4.09
N ASN A 38 8.88 -9.54 -5.04
CA ASN A 38 10.32 -9.62 -4.78
C ASN A 38 10.91 -8.24 -4.42
N THR A 39 10.43 -7.16 -5.04
CA THR A 39 10.88 -5.80 -4.74
C THR A 39 10.61 -5.45 -3.28
N PHE A 40 9.40 -5.65 -2.80
CA PHE A 40 9.02 -5.38 -1.41
C PHE A 40 9.64 -6.39 -0.42
N GLY A 41 9.74 -7.66 -0.81
CA GLY A 41 10.38 -8.70 0.01
C GLY A 41 11.86 -8.43 0.28
N ARG A 42 12.62 -7.96 -0.71
CA ARG A 42 14.04 -7.60 -0.55
C ARG A 42 14.28 -6.45 0.42
N GLN A 43 13.28 -5.60 0.65
CA GLN A 43 13.33 -4.52 1.63
C GLN A 43 13.00 -4.99 3.06
N GLY A 44 12.73 -6.29 3.24
CA GLY A 44 12.35 -6.85 4.53
C GLY A 44 10.95 -6.44 5.03
N LEU A 45 10.12 -5.87 4.15
CA LEU A 45 8.78 -5.39 4.51
C LEU A 45 7.76 -6.52 4.65
N LEU A 46 8.03 -7.68 4.05
CA LEU A 46 7.12 -8.82 3.97
C LEU A 46 7.76 -10.06 4.63
N ALA A 47 6.99 -10.75 5.46
CA ALA A 47 7.33 -12.07 5.98
C ALA A 47 6.07 -12.95 6.05
N GLN A 48 6.25 -14.23 6.29
CA GLN A 48 5.19 -15.18 6.60
C GLN A 48 5.41 -15.74 7.99
N ALA A 49 4.34 -15.94 8.73
CA ALA A 49 4.35 -16.58 10.04
C ALA A 49 3.03 -17.30 10.28
N THR A 50 2.95 -18.03 11.40
CA THR A 50 1.69 -18.55 11.94
C THR A 50 1.30 -17.73 13.16
N TYR A 51 0.07 -17.24 13.19
CA TYR A 51 -0.52 -16.54 14.32
C TYR A 51 -1.87 -17.19 14.70
N GLN A 52 -2.01 -17.64 15.95
CA GLN A 52 -3.21 -18.33 16.45
C GLN A 52 -3.69 -19.47 15.52
N SER A 53 -2.75 -20.30 15.08
CA SER A 53 -2.95 -21.42 14.16
C SER A 53 -3.40 -21.04 12.74
N GLU A 54 -3.31 -19.77 12.36
CA GLU A 54 -3.62 -19.30 11.02
C GLU A 54 -2.33 -18.79 10.33
N PRO A 55 -2.08 -19.17 9.07
CA PRO A 55 -0.97 -18.62 8.31
C PRO A 55 -1.25 -17.15 7.97
N VAL A 56 -0.26 -16.29 8.21
CA VAL A 56 -0.38 -14.85 8.02
C VAL A 56 0.76 -14.27 7.18
N LEU A 57 0.44 -13.30 6.35
CA LEU A 57 1.39 -12.34 5.83
C LEU A 57 1.70 -11.33 6.93
N VAL A 58 2.96 -11.15 7.24
CA VAL A 58 3.45 -10.13 8.19
C VAL A 58 3.94 -8.93 7.39
N LEU A 59 3.44 -7.76 7.73
CA LEU A 59 3.77 -6.48 7.12
C LEU A 59 4.54 -5.64 8.14
N LYS A 60 5.79 -5.31 7.84
CA LYS A 60 6.76 -4.73 8.79
C LYS A 60 6.98 -3.25 8.52
N SER A 61 6.99 -2.46 9.59
CA SER A 61 7.22 -1.02 9.56
C SER A 61 8.53 -0.68 10.27
N TYR A 62 9.40 0.05 9.58
CA TYR A 62 10.70 0.48 10.10
C TYR A 62 10.77 2.00 10.17
N ASP A 63 11.40 2.51 11.22
CA ASP A 63 11.67 3.94 11.36
C ASP A 63 12.82 4.42 10.45
N HIS A 64 13.21 5.68 10.62
CA HIS A 64 14.30 6.31 9.87
C HIS A 64 15.70 5.71 10.18
N ASN A 65 15.85 5.00 11.30
CA ASN A 65 17.06 4.29 11.69
C ASN A 65 17.09 2.82 11.23
N GLY A 66 16.03 2.36 10.57
CA GLY A 66 15.86 0.95 10.19
C GLY A 66 15.46 0.05 11.35
N THR A 67 15.00 0.61 12.46
CA THR A 67 14.51 -0.15 13.61
C THR A 67 13.05 -0.55 13.37
N LEU A 68 12.72 -1.83 13.61
CA LEU A 68 11.36 -2.34 13.48
C LEU A 68 10.44 -1.72 14.55
N GLN A 69 9.45 -0.98 14.14
CA GLN A 69 8.55 -0.21 15.01
C GLN A 69 7.13 -0.77 15.08
N ALA A 70 6.72 -1.54 14.10
CA ALA A 70 5.38 -2.09 14.04
C ALA A 70 5.32 -3.31 13.12
N ALA A 71 4.34 -4.15 13.34
CA ALA A 71 3.94 -5.16 12.37
C ALA A 71 2.42 -5.33 12.36
N SER A 72 1.87 -5.51 11.17
CA SER A 72 0.48 -5.89 10.97
C SER A 72 0.38 -7.26 10.30
N LEU A 73 -0.71 -7.95 10.56
CA LEU A 73 -0.96 -9.32 10.13
C LEU A 73 -2.17 -9.35 9.21
N GLN A 74 -2.00 -10.00 8.06
CA GLN A 74 -3.06 -10.30 7.11
C GLN A 74 -3.19 -11.81 6.97
N GLY A 75 -4.34 -12.38 7.31
CA GLY A 75 -4.62 -13.81 7.13
C GLY A 75 -4.50 -14.21 5.67
N LEU A 76 -3.94 -15.39 5.41
CA LEU A 76 -3.76 -15.93 4.07
C LEU A 76 -4.92 -16.82 3.64
N VAL A 77 -5.69 -17.33 4.59
CA VAL A 77 -6.84 -18.22 4.35
C VAL A 77 -8.12 -17.48 4.75
N LYS A 78 -9.12 -17.58 3.89
CA LYS A 78 -10.44 -17.02 4.16
C LYS A 78 -11.15 -17.86 5.22
N ASN A 79 -11.66 -17.19 6.26
CA ASN A 79 -12.43 -17.81 7.35
C ASN A 79 -13.54 -16.86 7.82
N GLU A 80 -14.71 -16.98 7.20
CA GLU A 80 -15.86 -16.13 7.49
C GLU A 80 -16.54 -16.44 8.84
N GLU A 81 -16.27 -17.62 9.42
CA GLU A 81 -16.78 -17.98 10.74
C GLU A 81 -16.04 -17.25 11.86
N LYS A 82 -14.76 -16.95 11.65
CA LYS A 82 -13.91 -16.28 12.65
C LYS A 82 -13.71 -14.78 12.40
N HIS A 83 -13.85 -14.33 11.16
CA HIS A 83 -13.47 -12.98 10.77
C HIS A 83 -14.59 -12.34 9.94
N ASP A 84 -15.20 -11.27 10.43
CA ASP A 84 -16.33 -10.55 9.78
C ASP A 84 -16.04 -10.14 8.32
N ARG A 85 -14.77 -9.90 8.00
CA ARG A 85 -14.32 -9.56 6.64
C ARG A 85 -13.67 -10.74 5.91
N GLY A 86 -13.87 -11.96 6.42
CA GLY A 86 -13.34 -13.20 5.85
C GLY A 86 -11.86 -13.46 6.06
N TYR A 87 -11.06 -12.51 6.52
CA TYR A 87 -9.62 -12.68 6.77
C TYR A 87 -9.21 -12.05 8.09
N LEU A 88 -8.28 -12.70 8.79
CA LEU A 88 -7.62 -12.10 9.94
C LEU A 88 -6.94 -10.78 9.52
N LYS A 89 -7.24 -9.71 10.22
CA LYS A 89 -6.49 -8.45 10.17
C LYS A 89 -6.16 -8.01 11.57
N LYS A 90 -4.88 -7.82 11.88
CA LYS A 90 -4.45 -7.47 13.22
C LYS A 90 -3.18 -6.64 13.21
N ILE A 91 -3.15 -5.60 14.03
CA ILE A 91 -1.92 -4.90 14.38
C ILE A 91 -1.33 -5.58 15.61
N MET A 92 -0.05 -5.92 15.58
CA MET A 92 0.63 -6.53 16.73
C MET A 92 0.69 -5.56 17.91
N LYS A 93 0.54 -6.10 19.11
CA LYS A 93 0.59 -5.31 20.35
C LYS A 93 1.93 -4.56 20.47
N GLY A 94 1.88 -3.32 20.89
CA GLY A 94 3.07 -2.45 21.04
C GLY A 94 3.54 -1.80 19.74
N SER A 95 2.84 -2.02 18.62
CA SER A 95 3.17 -1.36 17.34
C SER A 95 3.01 0.14 17.39
N HIS A 96 4.01 0.87 16.89
CA HIS A 96 4.00 2.33 16.76
C HIS A 96 3.41 2.74 15.41
N GLY A 97 2.09 2.77 15.33
CA GLY A 97 1.33 2.94 14.08
C GLY A 97 1.48 4.29 13.37
N TYR A 98 2.23 5.25 13.95
CA TYR A 98 2.49 6.55 13.33
C TYR A 98 3.61 6.52 12.28
N VAL A 99 4.44 5.49 12.27
CA VAL A 99 5.56 5.38 11.33
C VAL A 99 5.09 5.07 9.91
N GLY A 100 4.07 4.22 9.79
CA GLY A 100 3.63 3.65 8.50
C GLY A 100 4.63 2.63 7.95
N ILE A 101 4.29 1.99 6.84
CA ILE A 101 5.21 1.10 6.11
C ILE A 101 5.68 1.85 4.88
N SER A 102 6.98 2.07 4.73
CA SER A 102 7.53 2.89 3.66
C SER A 102 8.51 2.13 2.77
N PHE A 103 8.53 2.51 1.49
CA PHE A 103 9.38 1.99 0.45
C PHE A 103 9.93 3.14 -0.40
N ASP A 104 11.26 3.28 -0.46
CA ASP A 104 11.93 4.36 -1.19
C ASP A 104 12.32 3.93 -2.60
N ILE A 105 12.04 4.78 -3.57
CA ILE A 105 12.45 4.66 -4.98
C ILE A 105 13.34 5.86 -5.28
N GLY A 106 14.61 5.61 -5.55
CA GLY A 106 15.59 6.68 -5.74
C GLY A 106 15.88 7.45 -4.46
N ASN A 107 16.06 8.77 -4.58
CA ASN A 107 16.22 9.69 -3.45
C ASN A 107 14.92 10.48 -3.26
N PRO A 108 14.08 10.12 -2.29
CA PRO A 108 12.73 10.68 -2.17
C PRO A 108 12.71 12.20 -2.04
N LYS A 109 11.89 12.82 -2.89
CA LYS A 109 11.55 14.27 -2.86
C LYS A 109 10.06 14.50 -2.72
N ARG A 110 9.27 13.42 -2.76
CA ARG A 110 7.81 13.43 -2.61
C ARG A 110 7.33 12.15 -1.96
N LEU A 111 6.14 12.20 -1.40
CA LEU A 111 5.51 11.13 -0.64
C LEU A 111 4.18 10.76 -1.27
N ILE A 112 3.93 9.47 -1.44
CA ILE A 112 2.64 8.94 -1.90
C ILE A 112 2.11 8.02 -0.82
N PHE A 113 0.91 8.33 -0.32
CA PHE A 113 0.27 7.64 0.79
C PHE A 113 -0.87 6.77 0.29
N CYS A 114 -0.77 5.47 0.51
CA CYS A 114 -1.82 4.47 0.27
C CYS A 114 -2.46 4.06 1.59
N GLU A 115 -3.69 3.52 1.54
CA GLU A 115 -4.38 3.10 2.73
C GLU A 115 -3.79 1.82 3.32
N SER A 116 -3.45 0.83 2.48
CA SER A 116 -2.87 -0.45 2.89
C SER A 116 -1.59 -0.79 2.13
N VAL A 117 -0.81 -1.78 2.64
CA VAL A 117 0.37 -2.29 1.92
C VAL A 117 -0.03 -2.96 0.60
N ILE A 118 -1.17 -3.62 0.54
CA ILE A 118 -1.63 -4.25 -0.70
C ILE A 118 -1.91 -3.18 -1.76
N ASP A 119 -2.51 -2.05 -1.38
CA ASP A 119 -2.73 -0.91 -2.29
C ASP A 119 -1.42 -0.25 -2.68
N MET A 120 -0.48 -0.09 -1.74
CA MET A 120 0.86 0.44 -2.03
C MET A 120 1.61 -0.45 -3.03
N MET A 121 1.57 -1.77 -2.88
CA MET A 121 2.17 -2.73 -3.81
C MET A 121 1.47 -2.69 -5.18
N SER A 122 0.15 -2.54 -5.18
CA SER A 122 -0.67 -2.43 -6.39
C SER A 122 -0.38 -1.14 -7.14
N TYR A 123 -0.32 -0.02 -6.42
CA TYR A 123 0.08 1.29 -6.97
C TYR A 123 1.49 1.23 -7.59
N TYR A 124 2.45 0.64 -6.87
CA TYR A 124 3.78 0.40 -7.41
C TYR A 124 3.74 -0.44 -8.70
N GLN A 125 2.99 -1.54 -8.72
CA GLN A 125 2.88 -2.40 -9.91
C GLN A 125 2.33 -1.66 -11.12
N LEU A 126 1.34 -0.80 -10.92
CA LEU A 126 0.70 -0.03 -11.99
C LEU A 126 1.61 1.08 -12.54
N TYR A 127 2.39 1.73 -11.68
CA TYR A 127 3.09 2.97 -12.01
C TYR A 127 4.61 2.89 -11.91
N GLN A 128 5.21 1.71 -11.67
CA GLN A 128 6.64 1.56 -11.39
C GLN A 128 7.57 2.25 -12.41
N LYS A 129 7.15 2.34 -13.68
CA LYS A 129 7.94 2.99 -14.75
C LYS A 129 7.92 4.52 -14.66
N GLN A 130 6.93 5.11 -13.99
CA GLN A 130 6.77 6.55 -13.80
C GLN A 130 7.23 7.02 -12.41
N LEU A 131 7.50 6.07 -11.49
CA LEU A 131 7.92 6.38 -10.15
C LEU A 131 9.43 6.60 -10.09
N SER A 132 9.84 7.80 -9.69
CA SER A 132 11.23 8.18 -9.43
C SER A 132 11.29 9.15 -8.26
N ASP A 133 12.34 9.08 -7.47
CA ASP A 133 12.61 9.96 -6.33
C ASP A 133 11.38 10.15 -5.41
N VAL A 134 10.76 9.04 -5.05
CA VAL A 134 9.50 9.00 -4.29
C VAL A 134 9.56 7.96 -3.17
N ARG A 135 8.96 8.30 -2.04
CA ARG A 135 8.65 7.33 -0.98
C ARG A 135 7.18 6.95 -1.10
N LEU A 136 6.91 5.65 -1.30
CA LEU A 136 5.58 5.08 -1.16
C LEU A 136 5.35 4.72 0.30
N ILE A 137 4.17 5.03 0.82
CA ILE A 137 3.84 4.80 2.23
C ILE A 137 2.46 4.13 2.33
N SER A 138 2.39 3.02 3.05
CA SER A 138 1.11 2.51 3.57
C SER A 138 0.86 3.13 4.94
N MET A 139 -0.32 3.72 5.09
CA MET A 139 -0.74 4.28 6.37
C MET A 139 -1.33 3.22 7.31
N GLU A 140 -1.63 2.01 6.81
CA GLU A 140 -2.36 0.97 7.56
C GLU A 140 -3.68 1.51 8.13
N GLY A 141 -4.50 2.08 7.25
CA GLY A 141 -5.69 2.88 7.48
C GLY A 141 -5.47 4.36 7.23
N LEU A 142 -6.49 5.19 7.38
CA LEU A 142 -6.43 6.63 7.12
C LEU A 142 -5.87 7.39 8.34
N LYS A 143 -4.54 7.59 8.41
CA LYS A 143 -3.84 8.11 9.60
C LYS A 143 -3.06 9.39 9.32
N LEU A 144 -3.54 10.51 9.83
CA LEU A 144 -2.82 11.80 9.79
C LEU A 144 -1.44 11.71 10.46
N SER A 145 -1.29 10.92 11.52
CA SER A 145 -0.01 10.76 12.21
C SER A 145 1.09 10.19 11.32
N VAL A 146 0.75 9.28 10.38
CA VAL A 146 1.70 8.76 9.40
C VAL A 146 2.09 9.84 8.40
N ILE A 147 1.13 10.61 7.89
CA ILE A 147 1.42 11.73 7.00
C ILE A 147 2.35 12.72 7.70
N ALA A 148 2.05 13.08 8.93
CA ALA A 148 2.85 14.02 9.72
C ALA A 148 4.29 13.51 9.95
N TYR A 149 4.45 12.26 10.37
CA TYR A 149 5.77 11.67 10.59
C TYR A 149 6.59 11.61 9.31
N GLN A 150 6.01 11.12 8.21
CA GLN A 150 6.76 10.95 6.96
C GLN A 150 7.09 12.30 6.29
N THR A 151 6.22 13.31 6.45
CA THR A 151 6.52 14.68 6.01
C THR A 151 7.67 15.29 6.83
N LEU A 152 7.63 15.11 8.15
CA LEU A 152 8.70 15.57 9.04
C LEU A 152 10.02 14.86 8.72
N ARG A 153 9.96 13.56 8.45
CA ARG A 153 11.12 12.77 8.04
C ARG A 153 11.70 13.30 6.73
N LEU A 154 10.91 13.55 5.70
CA LEU A 154 11.39 14.09 4.44
C LEU A 154 12.04 15.46 4.63
N ALA A 155 11.43 16.36 5.39
CA ALA A 155 11.99 17.68 5.69
C ALA A 155 13.30 17.59 6.49
N ALA A 156 13.42 16.63 7.42
CA ALA A 156 14.64 16.40 8.19
C ALA A 156 15.77 15.79 7.33
N GLU A 157 15.44 14.90 6.43
CA GLU A 157 16.38 14.30 5.46
C GLU A 157 17.01 15.37 4.57
N GLU A 158 16.22 16.27 4.01
CA GLU A 158 16.69 17.36 3.17
C GLU A 158 17.62 18.33 3.91
N GLN A 159 17.38 18.52 5.20
CA GLN A 159 18.21 19.38 6.02
C GLN A 159 19.42 18.67 6.66
N GLY A 160 19.59 17.36 6.43
CA GLY A 160 20.62 16.56 7.10
C GLY A 160 20.42 16.45 8.62
N LYS A 161 19.18 16.54 9.11
CA LYS A 161 18.83 16.57 10.53
C LYS A 161 18.01 15.37 10.99
N LEU A 162 18.26 14.18 10.43
CA LEU A 162 17.52 12.95 10.76
C LEU A 162 17.49 12.63 12.26
N ALA A 163 18.58 12.88 12.98
CA ALA A 163 18.65 12.67 14.44
C ALA A 163 17.59 13.46 15.22
N PHE A 164 17.01 14.53 14.65
CA PHE A 164 15.90 15.24 15.26
C PHE A 164 14.68 14.32 15.47
N LEU A 165 14.47 13.36 14.59
CA LEU A 165 13.34 12.42 14.67
C LEU A 165 13.38 11.56 15.94
N ASP A 166 14.55 11.30 16.50
CA ASP A 166 14.70 10.55 17.75
C ASP A 166 14.13 11.31 18.97
N THR A 167 13.99 12.64 18.84
CA THR A 167 13.47 13.52 19.89
C THR A 167 11.97 13.84 19.73
N VAL A 168 11.35 13.37 18.63
CA VAL A 168 9.96 13.67 18.31
C VAL A 168 9.01 12.93 19.25
N ASN A 169 8.14 13.66 19.91
CA ASN A 169 7.04 13.07 20.66
C ASN A 169 5.89 12.70 19.70
N PRO A 170 5.54 11.41 19.54
CA PRO A 170 4.50 10.96 18.61
C PRO A 170 3.12 11.60 18.85
N SER A 171 2.79 11.94 20.09
CA SER A 171 1.51 12.60 20.43
C SER A 171 1.41 14.03 19.86
N ARG A 172 2.54 14.63 19.45
CA ARG A 172 2.61 15.99 18.91
C ARG A 172 2.84 16.06 17.40
N LEU A 173 2.76 14.94 16.68
CA LEU A 173 3.04 14.89 15.23
C LEU A 173 2.18 15.85 14.41
N SER A 174 0.91 16.04 14.75
CA SER A 174 0.05 17.02 14.08
C SER A 174 0.53 18.46 14.26
N HIS A 175 1.10 18.80 15.42
CA HIS A 175 1.67 20.13 15.66
C HIS A 175 2.97 20.34 14.85
N TYR A 176 3.81 19.31 14.72
CA TYR A 176 5.01 19.41 13.88
C TYR A 176 4.63 19.61 12.41
N LEU A 177 3.61 18.91 11.91
CA LEU A 177 3.12 19.11 10.56
C LEU A 177 2.60 20.52 10.33
N GLN A 178 1.82 21.05 11.28
CA GLN A 178 1.34 22.42 11.25
C GLN A 178 2.51 23.42 11.31
N ALA A 179 3.51 23.18 12.16
CA ALA A 179 4.71 24.03 12.24
C ALA A 179 5.48 24.05 10.90
N ILE A 180 5.64 22.90 10.22
CA ILE A 180 6.25 22.85 8.89
C ILE A 180 5.46 23.73 7.92
N GLN A 181 4.14 23.65 7.94
CA GLN A 181 3.25 24.40 7.07
C GLN A 181 3.32 25.92 7.30
N GLU A 182 3.35 26.36 8.56
CA GLU A 182 3.25 27.75 8.93
C GLU A 182 4.60 28.48 9.01
N THR A 183 5.67 27.77 9.37
CA THR A 183 6.95 28.41 9.74
C THR A 183 8.11 28.10 8.78
N THR A 184 7.91 27.22 7.81
CA THR A 184 8.96 26.85 6.86
C THR A 184 8.54 27.12 5.42
N THR A 185 9.52 27.14 4.53
CA THR A 185 9.29 27.21 3.08
C THR A 185 9.12 25.85 2.42
N PHE A 186 9.06 24.75 3.20
CA PHE A 186 9.04 23.38 2.69
C PHE A 186 7.95 23.17 1.62
N PHE A 187 6.71 23.51 1.91
CA PHE A 187 5.62 23.35 0.94
C PHE A 187 5.59 24.40 -0.16
N GLN A 188 6.31 25.50 -0.02
CA GLN A 188 6.48 26.48 -1.09
C GLN A 188 7.46 25.97 -2.15
N THR A 189 8.51 25.27 -1.73
CA THR A 189 9.53 24.67 -2.60
C THR A 189 9.12 23.28 -3.09
N HIS A 190 8.19 22.60 -2.39
CA HIS A 190 7.70 21.24 -2.66
C HIS A 190 6.17 21.22 -2.75
N SER A 191 5.61 21.99 -3.68
CA SER A 191 4.14 22.10 -3.86
C SER A 191 3.43 20.76 -4.12
N ASN A 192 4.15 19.76 -4.66
CA ASN A 192 3.64 18.42 -4.95
C ASN A 192 4.25 17.34 -4.03
N ALA A 193 4.69 17.74 -2.82
CA ALA A 193 5.34 16.80 -1.91
C ALA A 193 4.43 15.67 -1.44
N LEU A 194 3.14 15.93 -1.30
CA LEU A 194 2.18 14.98 -0.75
C LEU A 194 1.15 14.56 -1.78
N THR A 195 1.01 13.27 -2.01
CA THR A 195 -0.08 12.67 -2.81
C THR A 195 -0.82 11.65 -1.99
N LEU A 196 -2.14 11.73 -1.95
CA LEU A 196 -3.02 10.73 -1.34
C LEU A 196 -3.52 9.79 -2.42
N ALA A 197 -3.03 8.56 -2.41
CA ALA A 197 -3.45 7.46 -3.28
C ALA A 197 -4.26 6.44 -2.46
N VAL A 198 -5.31 6.93 -1.79
CA VAL A 198 -6.20 6.15 -0.94
C VAL A 198 -7.33 5.50 -1.75
N ASP A 199 -8.13 4.65 -1.10
CA ASP A 199 -9.30 4.05 -1.72
C ASP A 199 -10.27 5.14 -2.20
N ASN A 200 -10.89 4.95 -3.35
CA ASN A 200 -11.95 5.83 -3.83
C ASN A 200 -13.29 5.36 -3.28
N ASP A 201 -13.48 5.53 -1.97
CA ASP A 201 -14.75 5.34 -1.27
C ASP A 201 -15.10 6.60 -0.46
N GLU A 202 -16.21 6.57 0.29
CA GLU A 202 -16.64 7.70 1.08
C GLU A 202 -15.59 8.13 2.11
N ALA A 203 -15.02 7.17 2.86
CA ALA A 203 -14.02 7.45 3.90
C ALA A 203 -12.74 8.04 3.33
N GLY A 204 -12.25 7.51 2.19
CA GLY A 204 -11.06 8.02 1.51
C GLY A 204 -11.26 9.46 1.00
N ARG A 205 -12.42 9.74 0.36
CA ARG A 205 -12.75 11.08 -0.11
C ARG A 205 -12.91 12.09 1.03
N GLU A 206 -13.60 11.71 2.10
CA GLU A 206 -13.74 12.56 3.30
C GLU A 206 -12.39 12.83 3.96
N PHE A 207 -11.52 11.84 4.02
CA PHE A 207 -10.16 12.03 4.55
C PHE A 207 -9.37 13.02 3.72
N CYS A 208 -9.40 12.92 2.39
CA CYS A 208 -8.76 13.87 1.48
C CYS A 208 -9.31 15.28 1.68
N GLN A 209 -10.65 15.44 1.74
CA GLN A 209 -11.30 16.73 1.92
C GLN A 209 -10.91 17.36 3.27
N LYS A 210 -10.95 16.58 4.35
CA LYS A 210 -10.58 17.04 5.70
C LYS A 210 -9.14 17.56 5.78
N LEU A 211 -8.20 16.96 5.05
CA LEU A 211 -6.83 17.42 5.01
C LEU A 211 -6.66 18.67 4.14
N SER A 212 -7.38 18.76 3.02
CA SER A 212 -7.44 19.96 2.19
C SER A 212 -8.02 21.15 2.95
N ASP A 213 -9.09 20.94 3.72
CA ASP A 213 -9.74 21.98 4.55
C ASP A 213 -8.79 22.52 5.65
N LYS A 214 -7.84 21.70 6.08
CA LYS A 214 -6.75 22.13 6.98
C LYS A 214 -5.63 22.88 6.27
N GLY A 215 -5.76 23.13 4.97
CA GLY A 215 -4.80 23.85 4.16
C GLY A 215 -3.53 23.05 3.83
N LEU A 216 -3.52 21.71 3.99
CA LEU A 216 -2.38 20.92 3.55
C LEU A 216 -2.30 20.93 2.01
N PRO A 217 -1.17 21.31 1.43
CA PRO A 217 -0.97 21.23 -0.01
C PRO A 217 -0.75 19.78 -0.42
N LEU A 218 -1.80 19.12 -0.88
CA LEU A 218 -1.77 17.73 -1.30
C LEU A 218 -2.44 17.54 -2.66
N SER A 219 -1.94 16.56 -3.39
CA SER A 219 -2.57 16.03 -4.60
C SER A 219 -3.37 14.76 -4.25
N GLN A 220 -4.40 14.48 -5.03
CA GLN A 220 -5.18 13.25 -4.90
C GLN A 220 -4.99 12.41 -6.17
N ASP A 221 -4.68 11.15 -5.99
CA ASP A 221 -4.65 10.14 -7.04
C ASP A 221 -5.49 8.96 -6.56
N LEU A 222 -6.75 8.93 -6.96
CA LEU A 222 -7.72 7.94 -6.51
C LEU A 222 -8.01 6.94 -7.63
N PRO A 223 -8.25 5.66 -7.30
CA PRO A 223 -8.67 4.67 -8.30
C PRO A 223 -9.89 5.17 -9.09
N PRO A 224 -9.85 5.14 -10.44
CA PRO A 224 -10.93 5.69 -11.26
C PRO A 224 -12.17 4.80 -11.21
N LEU A 225 -13.29 5.34 -10.68
CA LEU A 225 -14.59 4.67 -10.66
C LEU A 225 -15.16 4.55 -12.07
N GLN A 226 -15.85 3.46 -12.36
CA GLN A 226 -16.52 3.21 -13.62
C GLN A 226 -18.02 2.95 -13.42
N GLY A 227 -18.87 3.59 -14.23
CA GLY A 227 -20.31 3.40 -14.17
C GLY A 227 -20.93 3.74 -12.82
N LEU A 228 -21.60 2.78 -12.18
CA LEU A 228 -22.29 2.94 -10.89
C LEU A 228 -21.43 2.53 -9.68
N GLU A 229 -20.14 2.40 -9.83
CA GLU A 229 -19.25 2.03 -8.72
C GLU A 229 -19.19 3.16 -7.70
N THR A 230 -19.24 2.80 -6.43
CA THR A 230 -19.13 3.74 -5.30
C THR A 230 -17.85 3.57 -4.51
N LYS A 231 -17.16 2.45 -4.74
CA LYS A 231 -15.91 2.09 -4.07
C LYS A 231 -14.97 1.36 -5.01
N LEU A 232 -13.68 1.68 -4.95
CA LEU A 232 -12.62 0.99 -5.66
C LEU A 232 -11.28 1.20 -4.91
N ASP A 233 -10.47 0.15 -4.80
CA ASP A 233 -9.11 0.21 -4.31
C ASP A 233 -8.09 -0.03 -5.43
N TRP A 234 -6.80 0.22 -5.18
CA TRP A 234 -5.74 0.01 -6.18
C TRP A 234 -5.55 -1.47 -6.52
N ASN A 235 -5.81 -2.37 -5.57
CA ASN A 235 -5.72 -3.80 -5.83
C ASN A 235 -6.82 -4.29 -6.78
N ASP A 236 -7.99 -3.68 -6.75
CA ASP A 236 -9.06 -3.97 -7.69
C ASP A 236 -8.67 -3.60 -9.13
N ILE A 237 -7.95 -2.48 -9.32
CA ILE A 237 -7.41 -2.11 -10.64
C ILE A 237 -6.43 -3.17 -11.15
N VAL A 238 -5.50 -3.64 -10.30
CA VAL A 238 -4.55 -4.70 -10.67
C VAL A 238 -5.25 -5.99 -11.07
N LYS A 239 -6.26 -6.41 -10.30
CA LYS A 239 -7.04 -7.62 -10.61
C LYS A 239 -7.77 -7.50 -11.95
N ARG A 240 -8.41 -6.36 -12.21
CA ARG A 240 -9.08 -6.08 -13.50
C ARG A 240 -8.12 -6.14 -14.69
N GLN A 241 -6.95 -5.51 -14.59
CA GLN A 241 -5.95 -5.56 -15.66
C GLN A 241 -5.48 -6.99 -15.93
N LYS A 242 -5.28 -7.78 -14.88
CA LYS A 242 -4.91 -9.19 -15.01
C LYS A 242 -5.99 -10.01 -15.70
N GLU A 243 -7.26 -9.81 -15.35
CA GLU A 243 -8.39 -10.49 -15.98
C GLU A 243 -8.53 -10.13 -17.46
N LEU A 244 -8.39 -8.85 -17.82
CA LEU A 244 -8.43 -8.40 -19.22
C LEU A 244 -7.30 -9.03 -20.02
N SER A 245 -6.06 -8.98 -19.52
CA SER A 245 -4.92 -9.61 -20.18
C SER A 245 -5.11 -11.11 -20.39
N LEU A 246 -5.71 -11.83 -19.43
CA LEU A 246 -6.01 -13.26 -19.56
C LEU A 246 -7.08 -13.52 -20.63
N ARG A 247 -8.14 -12.70 -20.68
CA ARG A 247 -9.18 -12.80 -21.70
C ARG A 247 -8.61 -12.60 -23.10
N ASP A 248 -7.75 -11.58 -23.29
CA ASP A 248 -7.08 -11.29 -24.56
C ASP A 248 -6.20 -12.47 -25.02
N LEU A 249 -5.47 -13.09 -24.10
CA LEU A 249 -4.65 -14.27 -24.37
C LEU A 249 -5.51 -15.47 -24.80
N ILE A 250 -6.62 -15.73 -24.10
CA ILE A 250 -7.56 -16.80 -24.45
C ILE A 250 -8.17 -16.56 -25.83
N GLN A 251 -8.63 -15.35 -26.11
CA GLN A 251 -9.22 -14.99 -27.39
C GLN A 251 -8.21 -15.13 -28.54
N SER A 252 -6.97 -14.71 -28.33
CA SER A 252 -5.89 -14.82 -29.29
C SER A 252 -5.56 -16.30 -29.57
N ALA A 253 -5.53 -17.15 -28.55
CA ALA A 253 -5.30 -18.58 -28.67
C ALA A 253 -6.44 -19.27 -29.45
N GLN A 254 -7.70 -18.94 -29.14
CA GLN A 254 -8.87 -19.45 -29.85
C GLN A 254 -8.87 -19.05 -31.33
N THR A 255 -8.54 -17.80 -31.63
CA THR A 255 -8.45 -17.30 -33.01
C THR A 255 -7.36 -18.04 -33.78
N LYS A 256 -6.22 -18.34 -33.16
CA LYS A 256 -5.14 -19.11 -33.75
C LYS A 256 -5.58 -20.54 -34.05
N VAL A 257 -6.26 -21.22 -33.12
CA VAL A 257 -6.78 -22.58 -33.30
C VAL A 257 -7.78 -22.62 -34.46
N ILE A 258 -8.72 -21.67 -34.57
CA ILE A 258 -9.69 -21.60 -35.68
C ILE A 258 -8.99 -21.37 -37.02
N ARG A 259 -7.94 -20.54 -37.07
CA ARG A 259 -7.17 -20.29 -38.28
C ARG A 259 -6.37 -21.51 -38.73
N ASP A 260 -5.76 -22.21 -37.79
CA ASP A 260 -4.91 -23.36 -38.06
C ASP A 260 -5.76 -24.66 -38.35
N HIS A 261 -7.00 -24.69 -37.85
CA HIS A 261 -7.97 -25.77 -38.06
C HIS A 261 -9.35 -25.19 -38.40
N PRO A 262 -9.55 -24.67 -39.63
CA PRO A 262 -10.84 -24.10 -40.02
C PRO A 262 -11.95 -25.15 -39.96
N PRO A 263 -13.17 -24.79 -39.51
CA PRO A 263 -14.29 -25.73 -39.50
C PRO A 263 -14.59 -26.24 -40.92
N PRO A 264 -15.03 -27.49 -41.10
CA PRO A 264 -15.35 -28.05 -42.41
C PRO A 264 -16.39 -27.16 -43.12
N LYS A 265 -16.14 -26.84 -44.39
CA LYS A 265 -17.09 -26.09 -45.21
C LYS A 265 -18.39 -26.86 -45.25
N ARG A 266 -19.51 -26.28 -44.86
CA ARG A 266 -20.85 -26.85 -45.10
C ARG A 266 -21.08 -26.88 -46.63
N GLU A 267 -21.07 -28.05 -47.20
CA GLU A 267 -21.51 -28.22 -48.56
C GLU A 267 -23.04 -27.98 -48.59
N HIS A 268 -23.46 -26.91 -49.24
CA HIS A 268 -24.85 -26.71 -49.58
C HIS A 268 -25.17 -27.66 -50.71
N THR A 269 -25.71 -28.84 -50.38
CA THR A 269 -26.42 -29.67 -51.34
C THR A 269 -27.71 -28.95 -51.71
N PHE A 270 -27.72 -28.34 -52.90
CA PHE A 270 -28.96 -27.96 -53.57
C PHE A 270 -29.54 -29.26 -54.13
N GLU A 271 -30.59 -29.79 -53.48
CA GLU A 271 -31.48 -30.75 -54.15
C GLU A 271 -32.38 -29.96 -55.11
N LEU A 272 -32.37 -30.41 -56.40
CA LEU A 272 -33.25 -29.94 -57.49
C LEU A 272 -34.63 -30.54 -57.32
#